data_8ce1a048207815320db0d03f22e0c354
#
_entry.id   8ce1a048207815320db0d03f22e0c354
#
_cell.length_a   1.000
_cell.length_b   1.000
_cell.length_c   1.000
_cell.angle_alpha   90.00
_cell.angle_beta   90.00
_cell.angle_gamma   90.00
#
_symmetry.space_group_name_H-M   'P 1'
#
loop_
_entity.id
_entity.type
_entity.pdbx_description
1 polymer ?
#
loop_
_entity_poly.entity_id
_entity_poly.type
_entity_poly.pdbx_seq_one_letter_code
_entity_poly.pdbx_strand_id
1 'polypeptide(L)'
;MPLSLGPDPRTERLRRMHAALLTRYGRIERPSEKRRKPEWVLVHGVIGAQTKTAASNASTDALLHEFGDWNAVAAMPVAELEARLRRQTFPNVAATRLKACLETIIEQRGSVDLRHLSNLPTQDAMAWLETLPGVGRKISAGVMNASTFARRTMVIDGHHRRIMQRARVVPPRADTARAYDALMPIVPGEWSAADIDEHHLLLKKLGQTYCRPRAPICESCPIRGDCATGTAAAA
;
A
#
# COMPACT_ATOMS: atom_id res chain seq x y z
N MET A 1 -23.76 -26.16 18.40
CA MET A 1 -23.97 -25.35 17.18
C MET A 1 -23.28 -24.01 17.39
N PRO A 2 -22.30 -23.59 16.59
CA PRO A 2 -21.79 -22.24 16.68
C PRO A 2 -22.91 -21.30 16.25
N LEU A 3 -23.20 -20.30 17.09
CA LEU A 3 -24.07 -19.19 16.75
C LEU A 3 -23.51 -18.52 15.49
N SER A 4 -24.28 -18.55 14.40
CA SER A 4 -23.99 -17.78 13.21
C SER A 4 -24.07 -16.31 13.61
N LEU A 5 -22.96 -15.75 14.01
CA LEU A 5 -22.82 -14.30 14.13
C LEU A 5 -23.05 -13.73 12.73
N GLY A 6 -24.04 -12.87 12.58
CA GLY A 6 -24.28 -12.14 11.34
C GLY A 6 -23.00 -11.43 10.83
N PRO A 7 -22.99 -10.89 9.61
CA PRO A 7 -21.81 -10.23 9.05
C PRO A 7 -21.30 -9.15 10.01
N ASP A 8 -19.96 -9.09 10.17
CA ASP A 8 -19.33 -8.09 11.04
C ASP A 8 -19.82 -6.67 10.66
N PRO A 9 -20.37 -5.91 11.59
CA PRO A 9 -20.94 -4.57 11.30
C PRO A 9 -19.90 -3.61 10.72
N ARG A 10 -18.59 -3.88 10.92
CA ARG A 10 -17.50 -3.12 10.32
C ARG A 10 -17.41 -3.33 8.80
N THR A 11 -17.80 -4.50 8.30
CA THR A 11 -17.85 -4.78 6.85
C THR A 11 -18.84 -3.84 6.17
N GLU A 12 -20.04 -3.69 6.73
CA GLU A 12 -21.06 -2.79 6.19
C GLU A 12 -20.63 -1.32 6.28
N ARG A 13 -19.93 -0.99 7.35
CA ARG A 13 -19.33 0.34 7.53
C ARG A 13 -18.28 0.64 6.46
N LEU A 14 -17.42 -0.34 6.09
CA LEU A 14 -16.46 -0.17 4.98
C LEU A 14 -17.18 0.06 3.65
N ARG A 15 -18.30 -0.63 3.38
CA ARG A 15 -19.12 -0.39 2.18
C ARG A 15 -19.65 1.04 2.12
N ARG A 16 -20.26 1.52 3.22
CA ARG A 16 -20.78 2.89 3.28
C ARG A 16 -19.67 3.94 3.12
N MET A 17 -18.54 3.74 3.80
CA MET A 17 -17.38 4.62 3.64
C MET A 17 -16.90 4.65 2.19
N HIS A 18 -16.78 3.49 1.54
CA HIS A 18 -16.37 3.41 0.14
C HIS A 18 -17.35 4.13 -0.79
N ALA A 19 -18.65 3.90 -0.63
CA ALA A 19 -19.69 4.57 -1.40
C ALA A 19 -19.65 6.11 -1.24
N ALA A 20 -19.48 6.60 -0.01
CA ALA A 20 -19.34 8.03 0.26
C ALA A 20 -18.09 8.64 -0.39
N LEU A 21 -16.99 7.88 -0.41
CA LEU A 21 -15.76 8.30 -1.08
C LEU A 21 -15.89 8.33 -2.60
N LEU A 22 -16.58 7.34 -3.19
CA LEU A 22 -16.92 7.33 -4.62
C LEU A 22 -17.80 8.52 -5.01
N THR A 23 -18.81 8.81 -4.21
CA THR A 23 -19.66 10.01 -4.42
C THR A 23 -18.84 11.29 -4.39
N ARG A 24 -17.87 11.39 -3.48
CA ARG A 24 -17.05 12.61 -3.30
C ARG A 24 -15.96 12.79 -4.34
N TYR A 25 -15.32 11.69 -4.78
CA TYR A 25 -14.09 11.75 -5.59
C TYR A 25 -14.22 11.14 -6.97
N GLY A 26 -15.33 10.45 -7.24
CA GLY A 26 -15.47 9.61 -8.42
C GLY A 26 -14.63 8.32 -8.35
N ARG A 27 -14.76 7.48 -9.34
CA ARG A 27 -13.98 6.26 -9.47
C ARG A 27 -12.51 6.57 -9.76
N ILE A 28 -11.64 5.71 -9.25
CA ILE A 28 -10.19 5.72 -9.54
C ILE A 28 -9.85 4.40 -10.20
N GLU A 29 -10.10 4.33 -11.51
CA GLU A 29 -9.83 3.13 -12.27
C GLU A 29 -8.33 2.96 -12.52
N ARG A 30 -7.85 1.75 -12.30
CA ARG A 30 -6.52 1.30 -12.71
C ARG A 30 -6.71 0.06 -13.61
N PRO A 31 -6.82 0.26 -14.92
CA PRO A 31 -7.00 -0.84 -15.87
C PRO A 31 -5.93 -1.92 -15.70
N SER A 32 -6.31 -3.18 -15.87
CA SER A 32 -5.41 -4.33 -15.66
C SER A 32 -4.17 -4.27 -16.54
N GLU A 33 -4.31 -3.81 -17.77
CA GLU A 33 -3.22 -3.64 -18.75
C GLU A 33 -2.21 -2.54 -18.36
N LYS A 34 -2.60 -1.64 -17.46
CA LYS A 34 -1.72 -0.58 -16.92
C LYS A 34 -1.06 -0.97 -15.59
N ARG A 35 -1.32 -2.18 -15.09
CA ARG A 35 -0.65 -2.67 -13.89
C ARG A 35 0.84 -2.90 -14.16
N ARG A 36 1.66 -2.47 -13.23
CA ARG A 36 3.12 -2.65 -13.30
C ARG A 36 3.51 -4.07 -12.90
N LYS A 37 4.69 -4.53 -13.36
CA LYS A 37 5.27 -5.80 -12.91
C LYS A 37 5.54 -5.78 -11.39
N PRO A 38 5.55 -6.94 -10.71
CA PRO A 38 5.80 -7.03 -9.27
C PRO A 38 7.12 -6.39 -8.83
N GLU A 39 8.18 -6.58 -9.60
CA GLU A 39 9.50 -6.01 -9.32
C GLU A 39 9.46 -4.48 -9.33
N TRP A 40 8.74 -3.89 -10.29
CA TRP A 40 8.56 -2.44 -10.35
C TRP A 40 7.84 -1.92 -9.09
N VAL A 41 6.78 -2.61 -8.66
CA VAL A 41 6.01 -2.21 -7.46
C VAL A 41 6.86 -2.37 -6.19
N LEU A 42 7.68 -3.42 -6.12
CA LEU A 42 8.63 -3.63 -5.03
C LEU A 42 9.63 -2.48 -4.94
N VAL A 43 10.35 -2.20 -6.03
CA VAL A 43 11.35 -1.12 -6.09
C VAL A 43 10.72 0.23 -5.73
N HIS A 44 9.58 0.56 -6.35
CA HIS A 44 8.81 1.76 -6.01
C HIS A 44 8.47 1.85 -4.52
N GLY A 45 8.07 0.74 -3.92
CA GLY A 45 7.74 0.65 -2.50
C GLY A 45 8.95 0.89 -1.59
N VAL A 46 10.08 0.28 -1.92
CA VAL A 46 11.33 0.36 -1.14
C VAL A 46 11.91 1.77 -1.16
N ILE A 47 11.98 2.41 -2.34
CA ILE A 47 12.54 3.77 -2.46
C ILE A 47 11.54 4.85 -2.04
N GLY A 48 10.24 4.54 -1.98
CA GLY A 48 9.15 5.51 -1.79
C GLY A 48 8.88 5.95 -0.36
N ALA A 49 9.71 5.58 0.62
CA ALA A 49 9.50 5.93 2.01
C ALA A 49 9.47 7.46 2.20
N GLN A 50 8.34 7.98 2.72
CA GLN A 50 8.10 9.42 2.98
C GLN A 50 8.27 10.33 1.74
N THR A 51 8.33 9.76 0.56
CA THR A 51 8.49 10.49 -0.71
C THR A 51 7.14 10.66 -1.41
N LYS A 52 6.98 11.75 -2.15
CA LYS A 52 5.81 11.97 -3.00
C LYS A 52 5.72 10.88 -4.06
N THR A 53 4.54 10.31 -4.26
CA THR A 53 4.32 9.20 -5.21
C THR A 53 4.84 9.52 -6.61
N ALA A 54 4.62 10.74 -7.12
CA ALA A 54 5.11 11.14 -8.44
C ALA A 54 6.65 11.09 -8.55
N ALA A 55 7.37 11.50 -7.49
CA ALA A 55 8.83 11.43 -7.47
C ALA A 55 9.33 9.97 -7.43
N SER A 56 8.68 9.11 -6.62
CA SER A 56 9.02 7.68 -6.58
C SER A 56 8.73 6.98 -7.91
N ASN A 57 7.59 7.27 -8.55
CA ASN A 57 7.27 6.75 -9.88
C ASN A 57 8.36 7.14 -10.89
N ALA A 58 8.68 8.43 -10.98
CA ALA A 58 9.66 8.93 -11.93
C ALA A 58 11.05 8.32 -11.71
N SER A 59 11.48 8.13 -10.45
CA SER A 59 12.77 7.50 -10.16
C SER A 59 12.76 6.00 -10.49
N THR A 60 11.65 5.30 -10.22
CA THR A 60 11.53 3.86 -10.56
C THR A 60 11.54 3.66 -12.07
N ASP A 61 10.78 4.47 -12.82
CA ASP A 61 10.75 4.42 -14.28
C ASP A 61 12.12 4.78 -14.89
N ALA A 62 12.81 5.79 -14.33
CA ALA A 62 14.14 6.19 -14.79
C ALA A 62 15.19 5.08 -14.61
N LEU A 63 15.21 4.42 -13.44
CA LEU A 63 16.11 3.29 -13.19
C LEU A 63 15.87 2.15 -14.20
N LEU A 64 14.61 1.77 -14.40
CA LEU A 64 14.30 0.70 -15.35
C LEU A 64 14.60 1.08 -16.79
N HIS A 65 14.38 2.32 -17.18
CA HIS A 65 14.69 2.81 -18.53
C HIS A 65 16.21 2.86 -18.77
N GLU A 66 16.99 3.32 -17.79
CA GLU A 66 18.44 3.47 -17.92
C GLU A 66 19.15 2.11 -17.97
N PHE A 67 18.74 1.15 -17.15
CA PHE A 67 19.44 -0.12 -16.97
C PHE A 67 18.78 -1.32 -17.66
N GLY A 68 17.56 -1.21 -18.11
CA GLY A 68 16.82 -2.26 -18.81
C GLY A 68 16.25 -3.35 -17.91
N ASP A 69 16.96 -3.74 -16.85
CA ASP A 69 16.50 -4.71 -15.88
C ASP A 69 16.97 -4.42 -14.43
N TRP A 70 16.38 -5.13 -13.47
CA TRP A 70 16.67 -4.91 -12.05
C TRP A 70 17.97 -5.60 -11.58
N ASN A 71 18.52 -6.57 -12.34
CA ASN A 71 19.82 -7.16 -12.01
C ASN A 71 20.93 -6.15 -12.26
N ALA A 72 20.83 -5.40 -13.35
CA ALA A 72 21.76 -4.31 -13.63
C ALA A 72 21.67 -3.20 -12.57
N VAL A 73 20.47 -2.86 -12.09
CA VAL A 73 20.30 -1.93 -10.96
C VAL A 73 20.91 -2.48 -9.68
N ALA A 74 20.77 -3.77 -9.40
CA ALA A 74 21.38 -4.44 -8.24
C ALA A 74 22.91 -4.41 -8.28
N ALA A 75 23.50 -4.49 -9.46
CA ALA A 75 24.97 -4.47 -9.64
C ALA A 75 25.59 -3.10 -9.36
N MET A 76 24.82 -2.02 -9.35
CA MET A 76 25.35 -0.68 -9.17
C MET A 76 25.92 -0.42 -7.77
N PRO A 77 26.99 0.39 -7.66
CA PRO A 77 27.44 0.92 -6.38
C PRO A 77 26.35 1.77 -5.69
N VAL A 78 26.28 1.68 -4.35
CA VAL A 78 25.30 2.46 -3.56
C VAL A 78 25.39 3.96 -3.85
N ALA A 79 26.59 4.52 -3.97
CA ALA A 79 26.80 5.95 -4.25
C ALA A 79 26.18 6.37 -5.59
N GLU A 80 26.23 5.51 -6.60
CA GLU A 80 25.63 5.80 -7.90
C GLU A 80 24.09 5.68 -7.86
N LEU A 81 23.56 4.70 -7.12
CA LEU A 81 22.11 4.61 -6.86
C LEU A 81 21.61 5.85 -6.11
N GLU A 82 22.34 6.30 -5.09
CA GLU A 82 22.00 7.52 -4.35
C GLU A 82 21.90 8.74 -5.26
N ALA A 83 22.88 8.93 -6.15
CA ALA A 83 22.87 10.03 -7.10
C ALA A 83 21.63 10.02 -8.02
N ARG A 84 21.16 8.82 -8.43
CA ARG A 84 19.94 8.65 -9.25
C ARG A 84 18.67 8.83 -8.45
N LEU A 85 18.71 8.56 -7.15
CA LEU A 85 17.58 8.67 -6.23
C LEU A 85 17.48 10.02 -5.51
N ARG A 86 18.21 11.05 -5.96
CA ARG A 86 18.23 12.41 -5.36
C ARG A 86 16.85 13.08 -5.22
N ARG A 87 15.84 12.61 -5.94
CA ARG A 87 14.45 13.09 -5.81
C ARG A 87 13.69 12.47 -4.64
N GLN A 88 14.25 11.43 -4.01
CA GLN A 88 13.67 10.84 -2.80
C GLN A 88 13.93 11.72 -1.59
N THR A 89 13.08 11.63 -0.58
CA THR A 89 13.25 12.42 0.66
C THR A 89 14.54 12.03 1.40
N PHE A 90 14.93 10.76 1.32
CA PHE A 90 16.14 10.21 1.94
C PHE A 90 16.90 9.35 0.92
N PRO A 91 17.67 9.95 -0.01
CA PRO A 91 18.29 9.24 -1.13
C PRO A 91 19.26 8.14 -0.68
N ASN A 92 20.11 8.42 0.31
CA ASN A 92 21.07 7.47 0.88
C ASN A 92 20.38 6.23 1.48
N VAL A 93 19.31 6.45 2.26
CA VAL A 93 18.53 5.35 2.85
C VAL A 93 17.82 4.54 1.76
N ALA A 94 17.27 5.23 0.75
CA ALA A 94 16.59 4.58 -0.37
C ALA A 94 17.57 3.72 -1.19
N ALA A 95 18.75 4.24 -1.50
CA ALA A 95 19.80 3.52 -2.24
C ALA A 95 20.30 2.28 -1.48
N THR A 96 20.63 2.45 -0.20
CA THR A 96 21.13 1.33 0.64
C THR A 96 20.08 0.22 0.77
N ARG A 97 18.81 0.59 1.03
CA ARG A 97 17.71 -0.39 1.13
C ARG A 97 17.42 -1.08 -0.19
N LEU A 98 17.40 -0.33 -1.29
CA LEU A 98 17.17 -0.89 -2.62
C LEU A 98 18.27 -1.90 -2.97
N LYS A 99 19.52 -1.52 -2.80
CA LYS A 99 20.68 -2.40 -3.02
C LYS A 99 20.53 -3.70 -2.25
N ALA A 100 20.40 -3.62 -0.92
CA ALA A 100 20.27 -4.78 -0.06
C ALA A 100 19.06 -5.66 -0.43
N CYS A 101 17.92 -5.05 -0.76
CA CYS A 101 16.71 -5.78 -1.16
C CYS A 101 16.94 -6.58 -2.45
N LEU A 102 17.53 -5.95 -3.49
CA LEU A 102 17.75 -6.61 -4.77
C LEU A 102 18.83 -7.70 -4.67
N GLU A 103 19.91 -7.46 -3.93
CA GLU A 103 20.97 -8.45 -3.68
C GLU A 103 20.41 -9.68 -2.95
N THR A 104 19.60 -9.48 -1.91
CA THR A 104 18.96 -10.59 -1.19
C THR A 104 18.06 -11.42 -2.13
N ILE A 105 17.36 -10.80 -3.07
CA ILE A 105 16.58 -11.55 -4.06
C ILE A 105 17.52 -12.37 -4.96
N ILE A 106 18.62 -11.79 -5.44
CA ILE A 106 19.59 -12.48 -6.29
C ILE A 106 20.23 -13.66 -5.54
N GLU A 107 20.61 -13.47 -4.27
CA GLU A 107 21.15 -14.54 -3.42
C GLU A 107 20.17 -15.71 -3.28
N GLN A 108 18.90 -15.44 -3.10
CA GLN A 108 17.87 -16.46 -2.90
C GLN A 108 17.36 -17.09 -4.20
N ARG A 109 17.38 -16.36 -5.31
CA ARG A 109 16.70 -16.74 -6.56
C ARG A 109 17.58 -16.77 -7.81
N GLY A 110 18.82 -16.29 -7.73
CA GLY A 110 19.75 -16.15 -8.86
C GLY A 110 19.51 -14.91 -9.73
N SER A 111 18.35 -14.27 -9.62
CA SER A 111 18.00 -13.06 -10.36
C SER A 111 16.87 -12.31 -9.69
N VAL A 112 16.68 -11.01 -10.03
CA VAL A 112 15.54 -10.23 -9.55
C VAL A 112 14.28 -10.62 -10.32
N ASP A 113 13.67 -11.71 -9.90
CA ASP A 113 12.47 -12.29 -10.49
C ASP A 113 11.49 -12.73 -9.39
N LEU A 114 10.29 -12.15 -9.40
CA LEU A 114 9.24 -12.42 -8.41
C LEU A 114 8.14 -13.35 -8.94
N ARG A 115 8.26 -13.92 -10.14
CA ARG A 115 7.23 -14.78 -10.73
C ARG A 115 6.88 -16.00 -9.87
N HIS A 116 7.83 -16.53 -9.09
CA HIS A 116 7.59 -17.64 -8.18
C HIS A 116 6.48 -17.35 -7.15
N LEU A 117 6.27 -16.08 -6.79
CA LEU A 117 5.24 -15.67 -5.82
C LEU A 117 3.81 -15.89 -6.36
N SER A 118 3.65 -15.99 -7.69
CA SER A 118 2.34 -16.27 -8.29
C SER A 118 1.80 -17.65 -7.89
N ASN A 119 2.67 -18.59 -7.59
CA ASN A 119 2.33 -19.98 -7.23
C ASN A 119 2.11 -20.19 -5.72
N LEU A 120 2.40 -19.18 -4.90
CA LEU A 120 2.23 -19.25 -3.46
C LEU A 120 0.85 -18.74 -3.01
N PRO A 121 0.31 -19.23 -1.90
CA PRO A 121 -0.76 -18.56 -1.18
C PRO A 121 -0.37 -17.11 -0.89
N THR A 122 -1.34 -16.21 -0.91
CA THR A 122 -1.05 -14.76 -0.78
C THR A 122 -0.30 -14.41 0.50
N GLN A 123 -0.62 -15.06 1.61
CA GLN A 123 0.04 -14.82 2.89
C GLN A 123 1.51 -15.28 2.87
N ASP A 124 1.79 -16.44 2.25
CA ASP A 124 3.16 -16.99 2.15
C ASP A 124 4.02 -16.10 1.23
N ALA A 125 3.43 -15.63 0.12
CA ALA A 125 4.09 -14.68 -0.78
C ALA A 125 4.41 -13.36 -0.07
N MET A 126 3.49 -12.84 0.75
CA MET A 126 3.74 -11.64 1.55
C MET A 126 4.80 -11.89 2.63
N ALA A 127 4.74 -13.03 3.31
CA ALA A 127 5.74 -13.40 4.32
C ALA A 127 7.14 -13.48 3.71
N TRP A 128 7.28 -14.10 2.53
CA TRP A 128 8.56 -14.11 1.80
C TRP A 128 9.04 -12.70 1.45
N LEU A 129 8.17 -11.85 0.92
CA LEU A 129 8.51 -10.46 0.62
C LEU A 129 8.97 -9.68 1.88
N GLU A 130 8.37 -9.95 3.02
CA GLU A 130 8.68 -9.30 4.30
C GLU A 130 10.03 -9.75 4.90
N THR A 131 10.66 -10.80 4.36
CA THR A 131 12.05 -11.15 4.70
C THR A 131 13.08 -10.23 4.02
N LEU A 132 12.68 -9.53 2.96
CA LEU A 132 13.58 -8.66 2.21
C LEU A 132 13.88 -7.35 2.97
N PRO A 133 15.13 -6.87 2.95
CA PRO A 133 15.50 -5.60 3.58
C PRO A 133 14.64 -4.42 3.14
N GLY A 134 14.05 -3.70 4.10
CA GLY A 134 13.22 -2.54 3.85
C GLY A 134 11.78 -2.83 3.40
N VAL A 135 11.40 -4.09 3.28
CA VAL A 135 10.06 -4.51 2.90
C VAL A 135 9.24 -4.88 4.12
N GLY A 136 8.20 -4.10 4.40
CA GLY A 136 7.22 -4.42 5.43
C GLY A 136 5.83 -4.62 4.84
N ARG A 137 4.83 -4.90 5.68
CA ARG A 137 3.45 -5.23 5.32
C ARG A 137 2.82 -4.31 4.27
N LYS A 138 3.09 -3.00 4.30
CA LYS A 138 2.60 -2.05 3.29
C LYS A 138 3.12 -2.39 1.89
N ILE A 139 4.42 -2.73 1.80
CA ILE A 139 5.08 -2.97 0.51
C ILE A 139 4.69 -4.35 0.00
N SER A 140 4.73 -5.38 0.85
CA SER A 140 4.33 -6.74 0.48
C SER A 140 2.88 -6.79 -0.02
N ALA A 141 1.95 -6.16 0.70
CA ALA A 141 0.56 -6.02 0.26
C ALA A 141 0.44 -5.25 -1.06
N GLY A 142 1.25 -4.20 -1.25
CA GLY A 142 1.29 -3.43 -2.49
C GLY A 142 1.78 -4.24 -3.68
N VAL A 143 2.84 -5.03 -3.51
CA VAL A 143 3.33 -5.95 -4.54
C VAL A 143 2.25 -6.94 -4.92
N MET A 144 1.55 -7.53 -3.95
CA MET A 144 0.52 -8.52 -4.23
C MET A 144 -0.75 -7.92 -4.85
N ASN A 145 -1.15 -6.71 -4.47
CA ASN A 145 -2.39 -6.11 -4.96
C ASN A 145 -2.18 -5.25 -6.22
N ALA A 146 -1.25 -4.28 -6.16
CA ALA A 146 -1.15 -3.23 -7.18
C ALA A 146 -0.34 -3.66 -8.43
N SER A 147 0.33 -4.81 -8.40
CA SER A 147 1.04 -5.36 -9.55
C SER A 147 0.13 -6.23 -10.43
N THR A 148 0.74 -6.84 -11.45
CA THR A 148 0.07 -7.84 -12.31
C THR A 148 -0.39 -9.10 -11.55
N PHE A 149 0.02 -9.31 -10.29
CA PHE A 149 -0.51 -10.38 -9.45
C PHE A 149 -1.98 -10.18 -9.07
N ALA A 150 -2.42 -8.94 -8.92
CA ALA A 150 -3.81 -8.56 -8.67
C ALA A 150 -4.49 -9.37 -7.55
N ARG A 151 -3.78 -9.63 -6.45
CA ARG A 151 -4.29 -10.38 -5.29
C ARG A 151 -5.12 -9.49 -4.38
N ARG A 152 -6.09 -10.10 -3.71
CA ARG A 152 -6.95 -9.43 -2.71
C ARG A 152 -6.19 -9.15 -1.43
N THR A 153 -5.37 -8.09 -1.43
CA THR A 153 -4.65 -7.57 -0.27
C THR A 153 -4.83 -6.05 -0.21
N MET A 154 -4.78 -5.48 0.99
CA MET A 154 -5.04 -4.06 1.21
C MET A 154 -3.77 -3.30 1.59
N VAL A 155 -3.42 -2.31 0.80
CA VAL A 155 -2.29 -1.43 1.12
C VAL A 155 -2.69 -0.50 2.28
N ILE A 156 -1.98 -0.59 3.40
CA ILE A 156 -2.20 0.28 4.56
C ILE A 156 -1.04 1.27 4.67
N ASP A 157 -1.23 2.47 4.13
CA ASP A 157 -0.28 3.56 4.32
C ASP A 157 -0.62 4.41 5.56
N GLY A 158 0.16 5.44 5.82
CA GLY A 158 -0.07 6.33 6.97
C GLY A 158 -1.41 7.08 6.93
N HIS A 159 -1.94 7.38 5.73
CA HIS A 159 -3.26 7.99 5.58
C HIS A 159 -4.36 6.99 5.92
N HIS A 160 -4.32 5.82 5.31
CA HIS A 160 -5.29 4.75 5.53
C HIS A 160 -5.33 4.36 7.02
N ARG A 161 -4.18 4.04 7.60
CA ARG A 161 -4.07 3.68 9.01
C ARG A 161 -4.69 4.74 9.93
N ARG A 162 -4.32 6.01 9.77
CA ARG A 162 -4.86 7.11 10.58
C ARG A 162 -6.37 7.25 10.47
N ILE A 163 -6.92 7.11 9.27
CA ILE A 163 -8.36 7.19 9.03
C ILE A 163 -9.07 6.05 9.75
N MET A 164 -8.62 4.82 9.59
CA MET A 164 -9.22 3.64 10.22
C MET A 164 -9.12 3.68 11.75
N GLN A 165 -8.02 4.21 12.30
CA GLN A 165 -7.87 4.45 13.74
C GLN A 165 -8.86 5.50 14.25
N ARG A 166 -9.00 6.65 13.57
CA ARG A 166 -9.95 7.71 13.92
C ARG A 166 -11.40 7.27 13.78
N ALA A 167 -11.66 6.47 12.78
CA ALA A 167 -12.96 5.85 12.58
C ALA A 167 -13.25 4.73 13.60
N ARG A 168 -12.28 4.28 14.38
CA ARG A 168 -12.36 3.12 15.28
C ARG A 168 -12.78 1.83 14.57
N VAL A 169 -12.34 1.66 13.33
CA VAL A 169 -12.44 0.40 12.58
C VAL A 169 -11.30 -0.54 12.98
N VAL A 170 -10.14 0.04 13.27
CA VAL A 170 -8.98 -0.66 13.83
C VAL A 170 -8.59 -0.08 15.19
N PRO A 171 -7.83 -0.82 16.04
CA PRO A 171 -7.37 -0.32 17.33
C PRO A 171 -6.60 1.01 17.20
N PRO A 172 -6.75 1.95 18.14
CA PRO A 172 -6.16 3.30 18.04
C PRO A 172 -4.65 3.34 17.92
N ARG A 173 -3.95 2.31 18.45
CA ARG A 173 -2.49 2.20 18.45
C ARG A 173 -1.97 1.12 17.50
N ALA A 174 -2.81 0.61 16.59
CA ALA A 174 -2.38 -0.39 15.62
C ALA A 174 -1.28 0.18 14.72
N ASP A 175 -0.17 -0.52 14.58
CA ASP A 175 0.80 -0.30 13.51
C ASP A 175 0.24 -0.77 12.16
N THR A 176 1.04 -0.75 11.12
CA THR A 176 0.59 -1.14 9.77
C THR A 176 0.20 -2.62 9.69
N ALA A 177 0.96 -3.51 10.33
CA ALA A 177 0.68 -4.95 10.31
C ALA A 177 -0.61 -5.26 11.09
N ARG A 178 -0.73 -4.77 12.32
CA ARG A 178 -1.94 -4.95 13.13
C ARG A 178 -3.19 -4.33 12.48
N ALA A 179 -3.05 -3.19 11.80
CA ALA A 179 -4.15 -2.58 11.07
C ALA A 179 -4.57 -3.46 9.87
N TYR A 180 -3.61 -4.04 9.16
CA TYR A 180 -3.85 -5.00 8.08
C TYR A 180 -4.60 -6.24 8.59
N ASP A 181 -4.10 -6.85 9.66
CA ASP A 181 -4.68 -8.07 10.26
C ASP A 181 -6.11 -7.83 10.78
N ALA A 182 -6.38 -6.61 11.28
CA ALA A 182 -7.73 -6.23 11.73
C ALA A 182 -8.70 -5.90 10.58
N LEU A 183 -8.19 -5.43 9.43
CA LEU A 183 -9.00 -5.00 8.28
C LEU A 183 -9.29 -6.13 7.31
N MET A 184 -8.31 -6.95 6.96
CA MET A 184 -8.48 -7.98 5.93
C MET A 184 -9.67 -8.93 6.17
N PRO A 185 -9.95 -9.40 7.40
CA PRO A 185 -11.10 -10.26 7.66
C PRO A 185 -12.46 -9.59 7.44
N ILE A 186 -12.52 -8.27 7.48
CA ILE A 186 -13.77 -7.49 7.34
C ILE A 186 -13.90 -6.80 5.98
N VAL A 187 -12.94 -6.99 5.07
CA VAL A 187 -13.06 -6.52 3.69
C VAL A 187 -14.24 -7.23 3.04
N PRO A 188 -15.19 -6.51 2.42
CA PRO A 188 -16.33 -7.12 1.76
C PRO A 188 -15.92 -8.25 0.82
N GLY A 189 -16.57 -9.40 0.93
CA GLY A 189 -16.20 -10.61 0.20
C GLY A 189 -16.28 -10.44 -1.32
N GLU A 190 -17.21 -9.60 -1.78
CA GLU A 190 -17.42 -9.26 -3.19
C GLU A 190 -16.38 -8.30 -3.77
N TRP A 191 -15.59 -7.62 -2.94
CA TRP A 191 -14.57 -6.69 -3.46
C TRP A 191 -13.45 -7.47 -4.16
N SER A 192 -13.22 -7.13 -5.41
CA SER A 192 -12.06 -7.58 -6.17
C SER A 192 -10.77 -6.94 -5.68
N ALA A 193 -9.63 -7.38 -6.21
CA ALA A 193 -8.35 -6.71 -5.97
C ALA A 193 -8.38 -5.24 -6.44
N ALA A 194 -9.13 -4.94 -7.51
CA ALA A 194 -9.27 -3.58 -8.02
C ALA A 194 -10.09 -2.70 -7.08
N ASP A 195 -11.19 -3.21 -6.52
CA ASP A 195 -12.02 -2.46 -5.56
C ASP A 195 -11.24 -2.15 -4.28
N ILE A 196 -10.40 -3.08 -3.83
CA ILE A 196 -9.52 -2.89 -2.66
C ILE A 196 -8.46 -1.82 -2.94
N ASP A 197 -7.83 -1.84 -4.13
CA ASP A 197 -6.88 -0.81 -4.55
C ASP A 197 -7.56 0.57 -4.66
N GLU A 198 -8.73 0.63 -5.28
CA GLU A 198 -9.54 1.86 -5.38
C GLU A 198 -9.87 2.41 -3.98
N HIS A 199 -10.33 1.55 -3.07
CA HIS A 199 -10.62 1.95 -1.69
C HIS A 199 -9.39 2.57 -0.99
N HIS A 200 -8.21 1.94 -1.14
CA HIS A 200 -6.96 2.49 -0.62
C HIS A 200 -6.65 3.88 -1.22
N LEU A 201 -6.76 4.04 -2.54
CA LEU A 201 -6.48 5.31 -3.22
C LEU A 201 -7.45 6.42 -2.80
N LEU A 202 -8.73 6.10 -2.65
CA LEU A 202 -9.75 7.01 -2.16
C LEU A 202 -9.47 7.46 -0.71
N LEU A 203 -9.10 6.54 0.17
CA LEU A 203 -8.71 6.87 1.54
C LEU A 203 -7.42 7.70 1.60
N LYS A 204 -6.47 7.42 0.73
CA LYS A 204 -5.27 8.26 0.60
C LYS A 204 -5.66 9.70 0.22
N LYS A 205 -6.55 9.87 -0.74
CA LYS A 205 -7.08 11.17 -1.16
C LYS A 205 -7.82 11.88 0.00
N LEU A 206 -8.64 11.15 0.74
CA LEU A 206 -9.29 11.66 1.95
C LEU A 206 -8.29 12.11 3.01
N GLY A 207 -7.23 11.34 3.22
CA GLY A 207 -6.18 11.65 4.18
C GLY A 207 -5.33 12.87 3.80
N GLN A 208 -5.28 13.21 2.52
CA GLN A 208 -4.60 14.39 1.99
C GLN A 208 -5.48 15.65 2.05
N THR A 209 -6.79 15.48 1.88
CA THR A 209 -7.74 16.60 1.79
C THR A 209 -8.41 16.92 3.13
N TYR A 210 -9.07 15.96 3.75
CA TYR A 210 -9.88 16.15 4.98
C TYR A 210 -9.21 15.62 6.23
N CYS A 211 -8.82 14.34 6.24
CA CYS A 211 -8.31 13.67 7.43
C CYS A 211 -6.81 13.91 7.62
N ARG A 212 -6.39 15.16 7.76
CA ARG A 212 -4.98 15.56 7.94
C ARG A 212 -4.44 15.08 9.29
N PRO A 213 -3.10 14.91 9.46
CA PRO A 213 -2.50 14.54 10.74
C PRO A 213 -2.84 15.53 11.86
N ARG A 214 -2.65 16.82 11.58
CA ARG A 214 -3.04 17.95 12.43
C ARG A 214 -4.26 18.62 11.82
N ALA A 215 -5.17 19.16 12.64
CA ALA A 215 -6.37 19.88 12.23
C ALA A 215 -7.18 19.18 11.11
N PRO A 216 -7.80 18.01 11.39
CA PRO A 216 -8.68 17.36 10.44
C PRO A 216 -9.94 18.19 10.21
N ILE A 217 -10.42 18.22 8.97
CA ILE A 217 -11.65 18.92 8.57
C ILE A 217 -12.80 17.92 8.68
N CYS A 218 -13.33 17.73 9.90
CA CYS A 218 -14.35 16.72 10.16
C CYS A 218 -15.76 17.16 9.74
N GLU A 219 -16.05 18.46 9.80
CA GLU A 219 -17.39 19.00 9.56
C GLU A 219 -17.93 18.66 8.16
N SER A 220 -17.11 18.83 7.13
CA SER A 220 -17.45 18.53 5.74
C SER A 220 -16.87 17.20 5.23
N CYS A 221 -16.38 16.33 6.12
CA CYS A 221 -15.78 15.06 5.73
C CYS A 221 -16.82 14.08 5.18
N PRO A 222 -16.63 13.50 4.00
CA PRO A 222 -17.62 12.63 3.37
C PRO A 222 -17.96 11.37 4.17
N ILE A 223 -17.04 10.90 5.02
CA ILE A 223 -17.25 9.72 5.89
C ILE A 223 -17.54 10.10 7.34
N ARG A 224 -17.97 11.35 7.61
CA ARG A 224 -18.21 11.83 8.99
C ARG A 224 -19.14 10.92 9.78
N GLY A 225 -20.24 10.51 9.20
CA GLY A 225 -21.27 9.67 9.85
C GLY A 225 -20.77 8.26 10.25
N ASP A 226 -19.76 7.76 9.53
CA ASP A 226 -19.14 6.47 9.79
C ASP A 226 -17.81 6.58 10.57
N CYS A 227 -17.44 7.79 11.03
CA CYS A 227 -16.18 8.05 11.73
C CYS A 227 -16.41 8.49 13.18
N ALA A 228 -15.94 7.70 14.16
CA ALA A 228 -16.10 8.01 15.57
C ALA A 228 -15.53 9.40 15.94
N THR A 229 -14.39 9.79 15.38
CA THR A 229 -13.83 11.15 15.57
C THR A 229 -14.71 12.21 14.91
N GLY A 230 -15.29 11.91 13.74
CA GLY A 230 -16.15 12.85 13.02
C GLY A 230 -17.50 13.10 13.73
N THR A 231 -18.08 12.05 14.31
CA THR A 231 -19.33 12.17 15.08
C THR A 231 -19.11 12.86 16.42
N ALA A 232 -18.02 12.56 17.13
CA ALA A 232 -17.69 13.23 18.40
C ALA A 232 -17.37 14.73 18.25
N ALA A 233 -16.90 15.18 17.09
CA ALA A 233 -16.64 16.59 16.80
C ALA A 233 -17.94 17.39 16.52
N ALA A 234 -19.10 16.73 16.54
CA ALA A 234 -20.42 17.32 16.27
C ALA A 234 -21.27 17.45 17.55
N ALA A 235 -20.85 16.81 18.62
CA ALA A 235 -21.44 16.88 19.95
C ALA A 235 -20.73 17.94 20.79
#